data_a64ac9fa3a548c360ba734d17cccab5c
#
_entry.id   a64ac9fa3a548c360ba734d17cccab5c
#
_cell.length_a   1.000
_cell.length_b   1.000
_cell.length_c   1.000
_cell.angle_alpha   90.00
_cell.angle_beta   90.00
_cell.angle_gamma   90.00
#
_symmetry.space_group_name_H-M   'P 1'
#
loop_
_entity.id
_entity.type
_entity.pdbx_description
1 polymer ?
#
loop_
_entity_poly.entity_id
_entity_poly.type
_entity_poly.pdbx_seq_one_letter_code
_entity_poly.pdbx_strand_id
1 'polypeptide(L)'
;GLVVDVKSIPELNELSLNENGLTIGAAVPCYKIYNDPGVVAHFPGLIDSSSIIGGTQIQGRASLGGNLCNAAPSGDSIPAMIAYGGVANITGPNGGRQVSLEDFCTGPRRTVLSSDEILISISFPSPEKGSGAHYMRFIPRNEMDIAVVGVGTSVVLDGDNIKSARVTLASVAPTPIYIESIGDAIAGKPADESTIADAGQMAK
;
A
#
# COMPACT_ATOMS: atom_id res chain seq x y z
N GLY A 1 27.37 8.77 -11.73
CA GLY A 1 26.87 7.62 -10.98
C GLY A 1 26.46 6.50 -11.92
N LEU A 2 26.29 5.28 -11.41
CA LEU A 2 25.75 4.14 -12.14
C LEU A 2 24.25 4.06 -11.91
N VAL A 3 23.47 3.88 -12.99
CA VAL A 3 22.04 3.56 -12.94
C VAL A 3 21.86 2.15 -13.48
N VAL A 4 21.18 1.30 -12.72
CA VAL A 4 20.90 -0.08 -13.10
C VAL A 4 19.38 -0.23 -13.33
N ASP A 5 18.98 -0.61 -14.55
CA ASP A 5 17.58 -0.92 -14.86
C ASP A 5 17.27 -2.36 -14.42
N VAL A 6 16.37 -2.48 -13.46
CA VAL A 6 15.96 -3.78 -12.88
C VAL A 6 14.71 -4.36 -13.54
N LYS A 7 14.16 -3.70 -14.56
CA LYS A 7 12.90 -4.10 -15.22
C LYS A 7 13.00 -5.45 -15.97
N SER A 8 14.19 -5.96 -16.23
CA SER A 8 14.41 -7.25 -16.87
C SER A 8 14.72 -8.41 -15.91
N ILE A 9 14.76 -8.15 -14.60
CA ILE A 9 15.04 -9.18 -13.59
C ILE A 9 13.73 -9.92 -13.27
N PRO A 10 13.61 -11.23 -13.54
CA PRO A 10 12.36 -11.97 -13.38
C PRO A 10 11.78 -11.88 -11.98
N GLU A 11 12.60 -12.05 -10.94
CA GLU A 11 12.20 -12.04 -9.53
C GLU A 11 11.59 -10.70 -9.09
N LEU A 12 12.02 -9.60 -9.72
CA LEU A 12 11.50 -8.26 -9.47
C LEU A 12 10.23 -7.96 -10.28
N ASN A 13 9.85 -8.82 -11.20
CA ASN A 13 8.67 -8.65 -12.06
C ASN A 13 7.60 -9.73 -11.88
N GLU A 14 7.72 -10.53 -10.84
CA GLU A 14 6.71 -11.52 -10.47
C GLU A 14 5.41 -10.82 -10.04
N LEU A 15 4.28 -11.29 -10.54
CA LEU A 15 2.94 -10.94 -10.07
C LEU A 15 2.19 -12.25 -9.86
N SER A 16 2.01 -12.65 -8.62
CA SER A 16 1.48 -13.96 -8.27
C SER A 16 0.39 -13.83 -7.21
N LEU A 17 -0.80 -14.34 -7.52
CA LEU A 17 -1.92 -14.47 -6.59
C LEU A 17 -2.22 -15.95 -6.39
N ASN A 18 -2.21 -16.40 -5.15
CA ASN A 18 -2.49 -17.79 -4.76
C ASN A 18 -3.23 -17.84 -3.40
N GLU A 19 -3.42 -19.02 -2.85
CA GLU A 19 -4.08 -19.22 -1.56
C GLU A 19 -3.42 -18.51 -0.37
N ASN A 20 -2.10 -18.26 -0.44
CA ASN A 20 -1.35 -17.57 0.60
C ASN A 20 -1.42 -16.05 0.49
N GLY A 21 -1.96 -15.53 -0.62
CA GLY A 21 -2.11 -14.10 -0.87
C GLY A 21 -1.49 -13.64 -2.18
N LEU A 22 -1.21 -12.34 -2.24
CA LEU A 22 -0.66 -11.65 -3.41
C LEU A 22 0.81 -11.31 -3.17
N THR A 23 1.66 -11.66 -4.14
CA THR A 23 3.06 -11.21 -4.20
C THR A 23 3.25 -10.33 -5.44
N ILE A 24 3.79 -9.12 -5.23
CA ILE A 24 4.10 -8.16 -6.30
C ILE A 24 5.59 -7.86 -6.27
N GLY A 25 6.31 -8.24 -7.32
CA GLY A 25 7.71 -7.90 -7.51
C GLY A 25 7.94 -6.38 -7.52
N ALA A 26 9.03 -5.93 -6.93
CA ALA A 26 9.29 -4.51 -6.71
C ALA A 26 9.32 -3.67 -8.00
N ALA A 27 9.62 -4.30 -9.15
CA ALA A 27 9.67 -3.64 -10.45
C ALA A 27 8.41 -3.82 -11.32
N VAL A 28 7.36 -4.52 -10.83
CA VAL A 28 6.11 -4.70 -11.59
C VAL A 28 5.49 -3.34 -11.90
N PRO A 29 5.29 -2.99 -13.18
CA PRO A 29 4.69 -1.71 -13.53
C PRO A 29 3.22 -1.61 -13.08
N CYS A 30 2.80 -0.43 -12.64
CA CYS A 30 1.44 -0.19 -12.16
C CYS A 30 0.36 -0.66 -13.13
N TYR A 31 0.56 -0.46 -14.45
CA TYR A 31 -0.41 -0.89 -15.46
C TYR A 31 -0.68 -2.41 -15.44
N LYS A 32 0.31 -3.23 -15.08
CA LYS A 32 0.11 -4.68 -14.95
C LYS A 32 -0.74 -5.01 -13.72
N ILE A 33 -0.57 -4.27 -12.64
CA ILE A 33 -1.28 -4.48 -11.38
C ILE A 33 -2.77 -4.19 -11.56
N TYR A 34 -3.12 -3.01 -12.07
CA TYR A 34 -4.52 -2.62 -12.20
C TYR A 34 -5.24 -3.25 -13.41
N ASN A 35 -4.53 -3.96 -14.29
CA ASN A 35 -5.13 -4.76 -15.35
C ASN A 35 -5.14 -6.27 -15.04
N ASP A 36 -4.59 -6.70 -13.91
CA ASP A 36 -4.65 -8.11 -13.51
C ASP A 36 -6.03 -8.44 -12.92
N PRO A 37 -6.80 -9.39 -13.51
CA PRO A 37 -8.16 -9.69 -13.06
C PRO A 37 -8.22 -10.20 -11.61
N GLY A 38 -7.20 -10.93 -11.16
CA GLY A 38 -7.13 -11.43 -9.79
C GLY A 38 -6.91 -10.29 -8.78
N VAL A 39 -5.99 -9.36 -9.10
CA VAL A 39 -5.74 -8.19 -8.25
C VAL A 39 -6.97 -7.28 -8.20
N VAL A 40 -7.61 -7.02 -9.36
CA VAL A 40 -8.86 -6.24 -9.43
C VAL A 40 -9.96 -6.82 -8.56
N ALA A 41 -10.11 -8.14 -8.57
CA ALA A 41 -11.19 -8.81 -7.81
C ALA A 41 -10.95 -8.83 -6.29
N HIS A 42 -9.69 -8.85 -5.84
CA HIS A 42 -9.37 -9.13 -4.44
C HIS A 42 -8.66 -7.97 -3.71
N PHE A 43 -8.05 -7.03 -4.44
CA PHE A 43 -7.26 -5.94 -3.88
C PHE A 43 -7.64 -4.56 -4.46
N PRO A 44 -8.94 -4.15 -4.42
CA PRO A 44 -9.39 -2.91 -5.05
C PRO A 44 -8.63 -1.67 -4.58
N GLY A 45 -8.26 -1.55 -3.30
CA GLY A 45 -7.48 -0.42 -2.80
C GLY A 45 -6.08 -0.28 -3.42
N LEU A 46 -5.47 -1.40 -3.88
CA LEU A 46 -4.23 -1.31 -4.66
C LEU A 46 -4.49 -0.77 -6.07
N ILE A 47 -5.66 -1.09 -6.66
CA ILE A 47 -6.07 -0.54 -7.96
C ILE A 47 -6.29 0.96 -7.84
N ASP A 48 -7.06 1.40 -6.83
CA ASP A 48 -7.33 2.82 -6.56
C ASP A 48 -6.04 3.62 -6.52
N SER A 49 -5.06 3.13 -5.76
CA SER A 49 -3.80 3.85 -5.53
C SER A 49 -2.83 3.76 -6.69
N SER A 50 -2.72 2.61 -7.38
CA SER A 50 -1.75 2.41 -8.46
C SER A 50 -2.17 3.07 -9.78
N SER A 51 -3.49 3.22 -10.02
CA SER A 51 -4.04 3.81 -11.23
C SER A 51 -3.95 5.34 -11.29
N ILE A 52 -3.61 5.98 -10.17
CA ILE A 52 -3.51 7.45 -10.07
C ILE A 52 -2.09 7.97 -9.89
N ILE A 53 -1.08 7.09 -9.88
CA ILE A 53 0.34 7.48 -9.82
C ILE A 53 0.74 8.15 -11.13
N GLY A 54 0.89 9.48 -11.12
CA GLY A 54 1.18 10.26 -12.32
C GLY A 54 0.09 10.08 -13.38
N GLY A 55 0.49 9.97 -14.65
CA GLY A 55 -0.39 9.64 -15.77
C GLY A 55 -0.06 8.25 -16.34
N THR A 56 -0.84 7.80 -17.33
CA THR A 56 -0.70 6.46 -17.94
C THR A 56 0.71 6.20 -18.50
N GLN A 57 1.37 7.21 -19.05
CA GLN A 57 2.76 7.12 -19.54
C GLN A 57 3.76 6.87 -18.40
N ILE A 58 3.48 7.35 -17.19
CA ILE A 58 4.32 7.10 -16.01
C ILE A 58 4.08 5.68 -15.49
N GLN A 59 2.82 5.24 -15.47
CA GLN A 59 2.37 3.93 -14.96
C GLN A 59 2.93 2.75 -15.76
N GLY A 60 3.40 2.99 -16.98
CA GLY A 60 4.15 2.01 -17.78
C GLY A 60 5.50 1.61 -17.16
N ARG A 61 6.06 2.43 -16.28
CA ARG A 61 7.33 2.16 -15.59
C ARG A 61 7.26 2.29 -14.07
N ALA A 62 6.41 3.15 -13.53
CA ALA A 62 6.20 3.28 -12.09
C ALA A 62 5.74 1.94 -11.50
N SER A 63 6.20 1.64 -10.28
CA SER A 63 5.89 0.41 -9.55
C SER A 63 5.60 0.71 -8.09
N LEU A 64 4.88 -0.19 -7.42
CA LEU A 64 4.62 -0.07 -5.97
C LEU A 64 5.93 -0.12 -5.18
N GLY A 65 6.85 -1.02 -5.56
CA GLY A 65 8.18 -1.09 -4.93
C GLY A 65 9.00 0.18 -5.12
N GLY A 66 8.95 0.79 -6.33
CA GLY A 66 9.61 2.07 -6.58
C GLY A 66 9.02 3.21 -5.76
N ASN A 67 7.68 3.27 -5.63
CA ASN A 67 7.00 4.26 -4.80
C ASN A 67 7.37 4.09 -3.31
N LEU A 68 7.39 2.86 -2.82
CA LEU A 68 7.79 2.52 -1.45
C LEU A 68 9.26 2.89 -1.17
N CYS A 69 10.20 2.49 -2.03
CA CYS A 69 11.62 2.79 -1.87
C CYS A 69 11.94 4.29 -2.00
N ASN A 70 11.14 5.04 -2.77
CA ASN A 70 11.26 6.49 -2.84
C ASN A 70 10.88 7.17 -1.51
N ALA A 71 10.05 6.52 -0.71
CA ALA A 71 9.61 6.95 0.62
C ALA A 71 9.20 8.44 0.68
N ALA A 72 8.50 8.91 -0.37
CA ALA A 72 7.91 10.25 -0.34
C ALA A 72 6.71 10.23 0.61
N PRO A 73 6.55 11.23 1.50
CA PRO A 73 5.38 11.32 2.38
C PRO A 73 4.04 11.26 1.65
N SER A 74 4.01 11.73 0.40
CA SER A 74 2.83 11.75 -0.49
C SER A 74 2.76 10.56 -1.45
N GLY A 75 3.45 9.47 -1.16
CA GLY A 75 3.41 8.27 -2.00
C GLY A 75 2.03 7.61 -1.96
N ASP A 76 1.25 7.71 -3.04
CA ASP A 76 -0.15 7.29 -3.09
C ASP A 76 -0.37 5.81 -2.77
N SER A 77 0.53 4.92 -3.20
CA SER A 77 0.34 3.48 -2.97
C SER A 77 0.66 3.02 -1.56
N ILE A 78 1.46 3.77 -0.79
CA ILE A 78 1.97 3.31 0.51
C ILE A 78 0.84 3.13 1.53
N PRO A 79 -0.12 4.07 1.71
CA PRO A 79 -1.21 3.87 2.66
C PRO A 79 -2.10 2.67 2.32
N ALA A 80 -2.41 2.45 1.04
CA ALA A 80 -3.18 1.28 0.63
C ALA A 80 -2.43 -0.03 0.97
N MET A 81 -1.12 -0.09 0.66
CA MET A 81 -0.30 -1.25 0.96
C MET A 81 -0.22 -1.55 2.47
N ILE A 82 -0.10 -0.52 3.31
CA ILE A 82 -0.10 -0.67 4.77
C ILE A 82 -1.48 -1.13 5.26
N ALA A 83 -2.57 -0.59 4.72
CA ALA A 83 -3.93 -0.99 5.09
C ALA A 83 -4.20 -2.47 4.81
N TYR A 84 -3.60 -3.05 3.76
CA TYR A 84 -3.64 -4.50 3.51
C TYR A 84 -2.70 -5.33 4.39
N GLY A 85 -1.93 -4.73 5.30
CA GLY A 85 -0.93 -5.44 6.11
C GLY A 85 0.24 -5.98 5.28
N GLY A 86 0.66 -5.21 4.30
CA GLY A 86 1.74 -5.60 3.39
C GLY A 86 3.09 -5.78 4.09
N VAL A 87 3.91 -6.68 3.54
CA VAL A 87 5.25 -7.01 4.02
C VAL A 87 6.27 -6.86 2.90
N ALA A 88 7.33 -6.11 3.15
CA ALA A 88 8.46 -5.97 2.24
C ALA A 88 9.39 -7.17 2.36
N ASN A 89 9.69 -7.82 1.24
CA ASN A 89 10.69 -8.88 1.13
C ASN A 89 11.99 -8.27 0.60
N ILE A 90 13.00 -8.23 1.44
CA ILE A 90 14.28 -7.55 1.21
C ILE A 90 15.37 -8.61 1.10
N THR A 91 16.36 -8.38 0.24
CA THR A 91 17.55 -9.24 0.17
C THR A 91 18.82 -8.38 0.13
N GLY A 92 19.92 -8.99 0.60
CA GLY A 92 21.24 -8.41 0.62
C GLY A 92 22.31 -9.50 0.76
N PRO A 93 23.60 -9.14 0.90
CA PRO A 93 24.69 -10.08 1.00
C PRO A 93 24.57 -11.08 2.16
N ASN A 94 23.84 -10.69 3.22
CA ASN A 94 23.66 -11.51 4.42
C ASN A 94 22.38 -12.37 4.39
N GLY A 95 21.69 -12.44 3.24
CA GLY A 95 20.45 -13.17 3.06
C GLY A 95 19.22 -12.28 2.98
N GLY A 96 18.03 -12.91 3.07
CA GLY A 96 16.75 -12.23 3.00
C GLY A 96 16.17 -11.91 4.37
N ARG A 97 15.38 -10.84 4.45
CA ARG A 97 14.58 -10.47 5.62
C ARG A 97 13.24 -9.85 5.22
N GLN A 98 12.32 -9.84 6.16
CA GLN A 98 11.00 -9.24 5.97
C GLN A 98 10.81 -8.07 6.93
N VAL A 99 10.06 -7.05 6.47
CA VAL A 99 9.71 -5.88 7.26
C VAL A 99 8.25 -5.52 6.97
N SER A 100 7.47 -5.25 8.01
CA SER A 100 6.13 -4.69 7.84
C SER A 100 6.20 -3.34 7.13
N LEU A 101 5.25 -3.06 6.24
CA LEU A 101 5.29 -1.81 5.47
C LEU A 101 5.06 -0.56 6.34
N GLU A 102 4.41 -0.71 7.47
CA GLU A 102 4.23 0.38 8.45
C GLU A 102 5.57 0.84 9.05
N ASP A 103 6.57 -0.05 9.12
CA ASP A 103 7.92 0.21 9.64
C ASP A 103 8.94 0.52 8.54
N PHE A 104 8.57 0.39 7.25
CA PHE A 104 9.52 0.45 6.15
C PHE A 104 10.06 1.87 5.91
N CYS A 105 9.22 2.90 5.98
CA CYS A 105 9.60 4.30 5.78
C CYS A 105 10.05 4.92 7.11
N THR A 106 11.30 5.38 7.19
CA THR A 106 11.89 5.96 8.41
C THR A 106 11.99 7.48 8.36
N GLY A 107 11.59 8.10 7.28
CA GLY A 107 11.57 9.55 7.05
C GLY A 107 11.42 9.85 5.57
N PRO A 108 11.31 11.14 5.18
CA PRO A 108 11.25 11.53 3.79
C PRO A 108 12.49 11.03 3.03
N ARG A 109 12.27 10.22 2.00
CA ARG A 109 13.33 9.56 1.21
C ARG A 109 14.27 8.68 2.04
N ARG A 110 13.79 8.16 3.15
CA ARG A 110 14.54 7.24 4.00
C ARG A 110 13.72 5.98 4.26
N THR A 111 14.38 4.86 4.13
CA THR A 111 13.81 3.54 4.37
C THR A 111 14.69 2.74 5.32
N VAL A 112 14.22 1.57 5.71
CA VAL A 112 14.99 0.59 6.51
C VAL A 112 16.05 -0.14 5.70
N LEU A 113 16.13 0.07 4.37
CA LEU A 113 17.11 -0.60 3.52
C LEU A 113 18.53 -0.12 3.85
N SER A 114 19.44 -1.06 4.04
CA SER A 114 20.87 -0.80 4.05
C SER A 114 21.37 -0.51 2.63
N SER A 115 22.56 0.05 2.49
CA SER A 115 23.12 0.45 1.19
C SER A 115 23.41 -0.73 0.24
N ASP A 116 23.45 -1.93 0.75
CA ASP A 116 23.71 -3.19 0.05
C ASP A 116 22.47 -4.11 -0.01
N GLU A 117 21.29 -3.59 0.37
CA GLU A 117 20.02 -4.30 0.29
C GLU A 117 19.14 -3.80 -0.84
N ILE A 118 18.30 -4.70 -1.36
CA ILE A 118 17.30 -4.41 -2.38
C ILE A 118 15.95 -4.99 -1.97
N LEU A 119 14.87 -4.24 -2.23
CA LEU A 119 13.50 -4.74 -2.17
C LEU A 119 13.24 -5.65 -3.36
N ILE A 120 12.89 -6.91 -3.09
CA ILE A 120 12.57 -7.90 -4.14
C ILE A 120 11.08 -7.87 -4.48
N SER A 121 10.23 -7.91 -3.47
CA SER A 121 8.77 -7.95 -3.64
C SER A 121 8.05 -7.42 -2.42
N ILE A 122 6.75 -7.23 -2.57
CA ILE A 122 5.82 -6.93 -1.49
C ILE A 122 4.78 -8.04 -1.46
N SER A 123 4.54 -8.62 -0.29
CA SER A 123 3.54 -9.66 -0.08
C SER A 123 2.38 -9.13 0.74
N PHE A 124 1.18 -9.57 0.37
CA PHE A 124 -0.08 -9.23 1.06
C PHE A 124 -0.81 -10.53 1.40
N PRO A 125 -1.39 -10.67 2.59
CA PRO A 125 -2.21 -11.84 2.94
C PRO A 125 -3.43 -11.94 2.04
N SER A 126 -3.97 -13.14 1.87
CA SER A 126 -5.27 -13.33 1.22
C SER A 126 -6.34 -12.56 1.98
N PRO A 127 -7.18 -11.75 1.29
CA PRO A 127 -8.27 -11.04 1.92
C PRO A 127 -9.25 -12.02 2.59
N GLU A 128 -9.63 -11.75 3.83
CA GLU A 128 -10.65 -12.53 4.53
C GLU A 128 -12.02 -12.35 3.85
N LYS A 129 -12.90 -13.33 4.02
CA LYS A 129 -14.30 -13.20 3.58
C LYS A 129 -14.96 -12.05 4.32
N GLY A 130 -15.65 -11.19 3.60
CA GLY A 130 -16.26 -9.97 4.17
C GLY A 130 -15.30 -8.80 4.27
N SER A 131 -14.08 -8.91 3.72
CA SER A 131 -13.17 -7.78 3.68
C SER A 131 -13.46 -6.84 2.50
N GLY A 132 -13.15 -5.56 2.73
CA GLY A 132 -13.12 -4.52 1.71
C GLY A 132 -12.01 -3.53 2.01
N ALA A 133 -11.47 -2.89 0.98
CA ALA A 133 -10.44 -1.88 1.14
C ALA A 133 -10.58 -0.81 0.07
N HIS A 134 -10.16 0.40 0.39
CA HIS A 134 -10.22 1.54 -0.51
C HIS A 134 -9.07 2.50 -0.25
N TYR A 135 -8.67 3.24 -1.30
CA TYR A 135 -7.76 4.36 -1.19
C TYR A 135 -8.40 5.61 -1.79
N MET A 136 -8.31 6.71 -1.06
CA MET A 136 -8.73 8.03 -1.52
C MET A 136 -7.64 9.06 -1.25
N ARG A 137 -7.56 10.07 -2.12
CA ARG A 137 -6.71 11.24 -1.89
C ARG A 137 -7.45 12.54 -2.15
N PHE A 138 -7.05 13.57 -1.44
CA PHE A 138 -7.42 14.94 -1.76
C PHE A 138 -6.27 15.63 -2.49
N ILE A 139 -6.58 16.25 -3.64
CA ILE A 139 -5.65 17.00 -4.47
C ILE A 139 -6.31 18.33 -4.91
N PRO A 140 -5.56 19.42 -5.06
CA PRO A 140 -6.10 20.71 -5.52
C PRO A 140 -6.50 20.72 -7.00
N ARG A 141 -5.87 19.90 -7.83
CA ARG A 141 -6.15 19.74 -9.26
C ARG A 141 -6.67 18.34 -9.56
N ASN A 142 -7.21 18.12 -10.75
CA ASN A 142 -7.85 16.84 -11.09
C ASN A 142 -6.87 15.67 -11.22
N GLU A 143 -5.70 15.91 -11.83
CA GLU A 143 -4.74 14.84 -12.12
C GLU A 143 -3.29 15.31 -11.97
N MET A 144 -2.37 14.35 -11.85
CA MET A 144 -0.92 14.56 -11.79
C MET A 144 -0.50 15.58 -10.73
N ASP A 145 -1.19 15.54 -9.60
CA ASP A 145 -0.92 16.44 -8.47
C ASP A 145 -0.46 15.65 -7.24
N ILE A 146 0.26 16.34 -6.37
CA ILE A 146 0.71 15.77 -5.11
C ILE A 146 -0.45 15.75 -4.13
N ALA A 147 -0.69 14.63 -3.48
CA ALA A 147 -1.73 14.50 -2.47
C ALA A 147 -1.47 15.48 -1.29
N VAL A 148 -2.50 16.25 -0.93
CA VAL A 148 -2.53 17.02 0.31
C VAL A 148 -2.78 16.07 1.48
N VAL A 149 -3.65 15.09 1.29
CA VAL A 149 -3.87 13.97 2.20
C VAL A 149 -4.26 12.74 1.38
N GLY A 150 -3.75 11.59 1.76
CA GLY A 150 -4.15 10.29 1.24
C GLY A 150 -4.59 9.38 2.39
N VAL A 151 -5.63 8.58 2.17
CA VAL A 151 -6.19 7.66 3.17
C VAL A 151 -6.34 6.28 2.55
N GLY A 152 -5.65 5.30 3.11
CA GLY A 152 -5.83 3.88 2.82
C GLY A 152 -6.59 3.21 3.94
N THR A 153 -7.65 2.47 3.61
CA THR A 153 -8.46 1.74 4.60
C THR A 153 -8.65 0.30 4.18
N SER A 154 -8.69 -0.60 5.14
CA SER A 154 -9.23 -1.94 4.98
C SER A 154 -10.12 -2.29 6.16
N VAL A 155 -11.21 -3.02 5.89
CA VAL A 155 -12.19 -3.43 6.90
C VAL A 155 -12.54 -4.91 6.65
N VAL A 156 -12.68 -5.66 7.70
CA VAL A 156 -13.24 -7.02 7.69
C VAL A 156 -14.55 -6.99 8.47
N LEU A 157 -15.62 -7.50 7.89
CA LEU A 157 -16.92 -7.60 8.54
C LEU A 157 -17.19 -9.03 9.04
N ASP A 158 -17.87 -9.11 10.18
CA ASP A 158 -18.53 -10.32 10.69
C ASP A 158 -20.02 -10.00 10.85
N GLY A 159 -20.82 -10.45 9.89
CA GLY A 159 -22.19 -9.98 9.72
C GLY A 159 -22.25 -8.48 9.46
N ASP A 160 -23.01 -7.77 10.28
CA ASP A 160 -23.16 -6.30 10.18
C ASP A 160 -22.15 -5.55 11.05
N ASN A 161 -21.26 -6.25 11.75
CA ASN A 161 -20.28 -5.63 12.63
C ASN A 161 -18.88 -5.62 12.02
N ILE A 162 -18.09 -4.63 12.40
CA ILE A 162 -16.67 -4.53 12.04
C ILE A 162 -15.89 -5.54 12.88
N LYS A 163 -15.31 -6.57 12.25
CA LYS A 163 -14.40 -7.51 12.91
C LYS A 163 -13.06 -6.87 13.18
N SER A 164 -12.51 -6.19 12.17
CA SER A 164 -11.25 -5.45 12.26
C SER A 164 -11.19 -4.36 11.19
N ALA A 165 -10.38 -3.33 11.45
CA ALA A 165 -10.13 -2.28 10.47
C ALA A 165 -8.69 -1.78 10.59
N ARG A 166 -8.14 -1.33 9.46
CA ARG A 166 -6.85 -0.66 9.40
C ARG A 166 -7.03 0.67 8.66
N VAL A 167 -6.50 1.74 9.24
CA VAL A 167 -6.57 3.09 8.68
C VAL A 167 -5.17 3.67 8.61
N THR A 168 -4.77 4.12 7.44
CA THR A 168 -3.44 4.68 7.20
C THR A 168 -3.55 6.01 6.48
N LEU A 169 -2.81 7.01 6.95
CA LEU A 169 -2.75 8.35 6.37
C LEU A 169 -1.39 8.56 5.68
N ALA A 170 -1.42 9.31 4.58
CA ALA A 170 -0.23 9.82 3.90
C ALA A 170 -0.31 11.34 3.70
N SER A 171 0.83 11.99 3.47
CA SER A 171 1.01 13.43 3.26
C SER A 171 0.81 14.32 4.49
N VAL A 172 0.42 13.77 5.62
CA VAL A 172 0.12 14.53 6.86
C VAL A 172 1.29 14.50 7.87
N ALA A 173 2.32 13.70 7.60
CA ALA A 173 3.51 13.55 8.45
C ALA A 173 4.74 13.21 7.60
N PRO A 174 5.96 13.18 8.19
CA PRO A 174 7.17 12.79 7.47
C PRO A 174 7.17 11.36 6.91
N THR A 175 6.37 10.47 7.49
CA THR A 175 6.13 9.10 7.02
C THR A 175 4.63 8.81 6.99
N PRO A 176 4.16 7.80 6.25
CA PRO A 176 2.79 7.31 6.40
C PRO A 176 2.50 6.94 7.85
N ILE A 177 1.28 7.21 8.32
CA ILE A 177 0.85 6.92 9.69
C ILE A 177 -0.19 5.82 9.66
N TYR A 178 0.12 4.65 10.23
CA TYR A 178 -0.86 3.65 10.57
C TYR A 178 -1.48 3.98 11.94
N ILE A 179 -2.81 4.14 12.00
CA ILE A 179 -3.54 4.53 13.22
C ILE A 179 -4.25 3.31 13.77
N GLU A 180 -3.51 2.46 14.48
CA GLU A 180 -4.03 1.22 15.07
C GLU A 180 -5.21 1.48 16.00
N SER A 181 -5.16 2.55 16.79
CA SER A 181 -6.20 2.92 17.75
C SER A 181 -7.59 3.14 17.12
N ILE A 182 -7.67 3.50 15.85
CA ILE A 182 -8.96 3.60 15.15
C ILE A 182 -9.55 2.21 14.96
N GLY A 183 -8.75 1.26 14.45
CA GLY A 183 -9.18 -0.12 14.28
C GLY A 183 -9.70 -0.72 15.59
N ASP A 184 -8.94 -0.55 16.67
CA ASP A 184 -9.31 -1.03 18.00
C ASP A 184 -10.62 -0.41 18.51
N ALA A 185 -10.78 0.88 18.29
CA ALA A 185 -11.96 1.63 18.78
C ALA A 185 -13.27 1.25 18.07
N ILE A 186 -13.20 0.79 16.82
CA ILE A 186 -14.40 0.45 16.02
C ILE A 186 -14.63 -1.05 15.91
N ALA A 187 -13.69 -1.89 16.33
CA ALA A 187 -13.85 -3.34 16.36
C ALA A 187 -15.05 -3.75 17.21
N GLY A 188 -15.87 -4.66 16.70
CA GLY A 188 -17.11 -5.14 17.33
C GLY A 188 -18.31 -4.19 17.20
N LYS A 189 -18.13 -2.95 16.68
CA LYS A 189 -19.23 -2.01 16.45
C LYS A 189 -19.95 -2.28 15.13
N PRO A 190 -21.22 -1.85 14.99
CA PRO A 190 -21.93 -1.88 13.71
C PRO A 190 -21.18 -1.10 12.62
N ALA A 191 -21.22 -1.60 11.38
CA ALA A 191 -20.66 -0.91 10.22
C ALA A 191 -21.67 0.15 9.70
N ASP A 192 -21.97 1.15 10.52
CA ASP A 192 -22.93 2.21 10.23
C ASP A 192 -22.26 3.60 10.10
N GLU A 193 -23.04 4.58 9.64
CA GLU A 193 -22.55 5.94 9.43
C GLU A 193 -22.00 6.58 10.72
N SER A 194 -22.58 6.27 11.88
CA SER A 194 -22.12 6.81 13.17
C SER A 194 -20.73 6.30 13.53
N THR A 195 -20.52 4.99 13.41
CA THR A 195 -19.21 4.37 13.66
C THR A 195 -18.14 4.88 12.69
N ILE A 196 -18.52 5.04 11.40
CA ILE A 196 -17.60 5.58 10.38
C ILE A 196 -17.26 7.05 10.67
N ALA A 197 -18.25 7.85 11.09
CA ALA A 197 -18.03 9.25 11.46
C ALA A 197 -17.11 9.38 12.67
N ASP A 198 -17.29 8.53 13.69
CA ASP A 198 -16.40 8.48 14.87
C ASP A 198 -14.97 8.15 14.47
N ALA A 199 -14.77 7.13 13.62
CA ALA A 199 -13.45 6.79 13.09
C ALA A 199 -12.81 7.98 12.34
N GLY A 200 -13.59 8.70 11.53
CA GLY A 200 -13.15 9.90 10.84
C GLY A 200 -12.75 11.04 11.78
N GLN A 201 -13.44 11.20 12.93
CA GLN A 201 -13.03 12.19 13.95
C GLN A 201 -11.72 11.81 14.63
N MET A 202 -11.47 10.53 14.86
CA MET A 202 -10.21 10.05 15.46
C MET A 202 -9.00 10.22 14.53
N ALA A 203 -9.22 10.33 13.22
CA ALA A 203 -8.17 10.52 12.21
C ALA A 203 -7.76 12.01 12.04
N LYS A 204 -8.40 12.95 12.72
CA LYS A 204 -8.07 14.39 12.69
C LYS A 204 -6.95 14.75 13.64
#